data_06e81c2ca9ef2ae43dc6e970975b48d0
#
_entry.id   06e81c2ca9ef2ae43dc6e970975b48d0
#
_cell.length_a   1.000
_cell.length_b   1.000
_cell.length_c   1.000
_cell.angle_alpha   90.00
_cell.angle_beta   90.00
_cell.angle_gamma   90.00
#
_symmetry.space_group_name_H-M   'P 1'
#
loop_
_entity.id
_entity.type
_entity.pdbx_description
1 polymer ?
#
loop_
_entity_poly.entity_id
_entity_poly.type
_entity_poly.pdbx_seq_one_letter_code
_entity_poly.pdbx_strand_id
1 'polypeptide(L)'
;MYPLSYVRPASLPEALDWLARESEARPLAGGMTLIPTLKQRLAAPSHLVDVSRLPELQGLSLAQGVLAVGAATRHAEVASSPVVRDAIPGLAALAGLIADPQVRNRGTLGGSVANNDPAADYPAAVLGLAATVVTSRRRIGADEFFLGMFETALAPGEIIVGIEFPVPRRSAYAKYRHKATGYAVAGVFIAETEAGFRVAVTGAGPCVFRWQEAEQALAAGGAAALDDTALEETGLNDDRSGSAAYRANLVRVLARRAWDAVERAG
;
A
#
# COMPACT_ATOMS: atom_id res chain seq x y z
N MET A 1 9.15 10.49 24.00
CA MET A 1 7.95 11.05 23.34
C MET A 1 7.68 12.40 23.98
N TYR A 2 7.30 13.40 23.18
CA TYR A 2 6.85 14.69 23.70
C TYR A 2 5.46 14.54 24.34
N PRO A 3 5.06 15.44 25.27
CA PRO A 3 3.70 15.48 25.80
C PRO A 3 2.69 15.64 24.67
N LEU A 4 1.60 14.89 24.71
CA LEU A 4 0.50 14.96 23.75
C LEU A 4 -0.81 14.54 24.43
N SER A 5 -1.93 14.94 23.87
CA SER A 5 -3.26 14.50 24.27
C SER A 5 -3.72 13.33 23.38
N TYR A 6 -4.50 12.42 23.97
CA TYR A 6 -5.12 11.32 23.24
C TYR A 6 -6.64 11.48 23.32
N VAL A 7 -7.27 11.43 22.15
CA VAL A 7 -8.74 11.50 22.03
C VAL A 7 -9.25 10.33 21.22
N ARG A 8 -10.42 9.85 21.56
CA ARG A 8 -11.05 8.71 20.92
C ARG A 8 -12.48 9.08 20.52
N PRO A 9 -12.66 9.60 19.31
CA PRO A 9 -13.98 9.99 18.82
C PRO A 9 -14.88 8.76 18.65
N ALA A 10 -16.18 8.97 18.77
CA ALA A 10 -17.19 7.93 18.59
C ALA A 10 -17.64 7.79 17.12
N SER A 11 -17.33 8.78 16.26
CA SER A 11 -17.75 8.81 14.86
C SER A 11 -16.71 9.49 13.98
N LEU A 12 -16.79 9.26 12.66
CA LEU A 12 -15.95 9.95 11.71
C LEU A 12 -16.14 11.47 11.71
N PRO A 13 -17.36 12.02 11.75
CA PRO A 13 -17.55 13.47 11.89
C PRO A 13 -16.85 14.07 13.10
N GLU A 14 -16.92 13.42 14.27
CA GLU A 14 -16.22 13.89 15.48
C GLU A 14 -14.68 13.85 15.29
N ALA A 15 -14.15 12.81 14.63
CA ALA A 15 -12.72 12.75 14.32
C ALA A 15 -12.28 13.89 13.40
N LEU A 16 -13.07 14.21 12.39
CA LEU A 16 -12.82 15.31 11.47
C LEU A 16 -12.88 16.67 12.17
N ASP A 17 -13.81 16.85 13.10
CA ASP A 17 -13.92 18.06 13.94
C ASP A 17 -12.65 18.27 14.77
N TRP A 18 -12.10 17.21 15.38
CA TRP A 18 -10.85 17.28 16.12
C TRP A 18 -9.68 17.71 15.23
N LEU A 19 -9.55 17.10 14.03
CA LEU A 19 -8.48 17.42 13.08
C LEU A 19 -8.62 18.84 12.48
N ALA A 20 -9.84 19.38 12.42
CA ALA A 20 -10.09 20.73 11.94
C ALA A 20 -9.77 21.79 12.99
N ARG A 21 -10.04 21.51 14.28
CA ARG A 21 -9.79 22.45 15.40
C ARG A 21 -8.33 22.52 15.79
N GLU A 22 -7.63 21.39 15.72
CA GLU A 22 -6.25 21.24 16.20
C GLU A 22 -5.32 20.94 15.01
N SER A 23 -4.69 21.97 14.47
CA SER A 23 -3.85 21.87 13.26
C SER A 23 -2.70 20.86 13.39
N GLU A 24 -2.19 20.69 14.64
CA GLU A 24 -1.11 19.75 14.95
C GLU A 24 -1.63 18.36 15.38
N ALA A 25 -2.95 18.12 15.33
CA ALA A 25 -3.49 16.79 15.58
C ALA A 25 -3.15 15.82 14.42
N ARG A 26 -2.98 14.55 14.78
CA ARG A 26 -2.72 13.49 13.80
C ARG A 26 -3.67 12.31 14.02
N PRO A 27 -4.22 11.73 12.94
CA PRO A 27 -5.00 10.50 13.06
C PRO A 27 -4.11 9.34 13.49
N LEU A 28 -4.59 8.53 14.41
CA LEU A 28 -3.97 7.31 14.88
C LEU A 28 -4.83 6.11 14.49
N ALA A 29 -4.34 5.26 13.58
CA ALA A 29 -4.95 3.97 13.28
C ALA A 29 -4.18 2.83 14.01
N GLY A 30 -3.48 1.95 13.29
CA GLY A 30 -2.69 0.86 13.90
C GLY A 30 -1.49 1.30 14.74
N GLY A 31 -0.96 2.49 14.50
CA GLY A 31 0.17 3.08 15.24
C GLY A 31 1.54 2.46 14.95
N MET A 32 1.63 1.53 14.00
CA MET A 32 2.87 0.76 13.77
C MET A 32 4.01 1.56 13.15
N THR A 33 3.72 2.70 12.55
CA THR A 33 4.71 3.69 12.10
C THR A 33 4.72 4.89 13.04
N LEU A 34 3.55 5.48 13.31
CA LEU A 34 3.45 6.73 14.06
C LEU A 34 4.00 6.61 15.49
N ILE A 35 3.68 5.55 16.24
CA ILE A 35 4.15 5.41 17.63
C ILE A 35 5.67 5.27 17.72
N PRO A 36 6.36 4.45 16.91
CA PRO A 36 7.82 4.46 16.82
C PRO A 36 8.42 5.82 16.51
N THR A 37 7.85 6.56 15.54
CA THR A 37 8.27 7.93 15.16
C THR A 37 8.19 8.88 16.36
N LEU A 38 7.08 8.84 17.13
CA LEU A 38 6.90 9.64 18.33
C LEU A 38 7.89 9.25 19.45
N LYS A 39 8.16 7.97 19.62
CA LYS A 39 9.14 7.47 20.60
C LYS A 39 10.56 7.98 20.29
N GLN A 40 10.90 8.08 19.03
CA GLN A 40 12.19 8.62 18.57
C GLN A 40 12.20 10.16 18.53
N ARG A 41 11.12 10.84 18.89
CA ARG A 41 10.96 12.31 18.88
C ARG A 41 11.12 12.94 17.49
N LEU A 42 10.79 12.19 16.43
CA LEU A 42 10.81 12.68 15.06
C LEU A 42 9.52 13.42 14.66
N ALA A 43 8.50 13.39 15.50
CA ALA A 43 7.27 14.17 15.37
C ALA A 43 6.74 14.57 16.75
N ALA A 44 6.00 15.67 16.81
CA ALA A 44 5.46 16.25 18.04
C ALA A 44 4.01 16.75 17.85
N PRO A 45 3.04 15.84 17.54
CA PRO A 45 1.64 16.26 17.43
C PRO A 45 1.09 16.72 18.79
N SER A 46 0.15 17.67 18.76
CA SER A 46 -0.57 18.11 19.95
C SER A 46 -1.55 17.02 20.44
N HIS A 47 -2.20 16.35 19.49
CA HIS A 47 -3.23 15.34 19.76
C HIS A 47 -3.06 14.12 18.86
N LEU A 48 -3.35 12.93 19.40
CA LEU A 48 -3.60 11.73 18.63
C LEU A 48 -5.11 11.46 18.62
N VAL A 49 -5.70 11.51 17.43
CA VAL A 49 -7.12 11.23 17.20
C VAL A 49 -7.26 9.77 16.79
N ASP A 50 -7.69 8.90 17.70
CA ASP A 50 -7.78 7.46 17.46
C ASP A 50 -8.98 7.11 16.58
N VAL A 51 -8.69 6.79 15.31
CA VAL A 51 -9.68 6.38 14.31
C VAL A 51 -9.77 4.85 14.14
N SER A 52 -8.98 4.09 14.91
CA SER A 52 -8.82 2.64 14.70
C SER A 52 -10.08 1.81 14.92
N ARG A 53 -11.09 2.36 15.59
CA ARG A 53 -12.33 1.66 15.91
C ARG A 53 -13.59 2.31 15.35
N LEU A 54 -13.43 3.31 14.51
CA LEU A 54 -14.58 3.95 13.86
C LEU A 54 -15.24 2.94 12.92
N PRO A 55 -16.54 2.66 13.08
CA PRO A 55 -17.25 1.68 12.24
C PRO A 55 -17.20 2.04 10.75
N GLU A 56 -17.21 3.33 10.42
CA GLU A 56 -17.16 3.85 9.06
C GLU A 56 -15.86 3.53 8.33
N LEU A 57 -14.79 3.21 9.07
CA LEU A 57 -13.48 2.86 8.52
C LEU A 57 -13.21 1.35 8.50
N GLN A 58 -14.18 0.53 8.89
CA GLN A 58 -14.00 -0.92 8.99
C GLN A 58 -14.81 -1.67 7.94
N GLY A 59 -14.45 -2.93 7.75
CA GLY A 59 -15.21 -3.87 6.94
C GLY A 59 -14.58 -4.17 5.59
N LEU A 60 -15.15 -5.23 5.01
CA LEU A 60 -14.77 -5.79 3.72
C LEU A 60 -16.07 -6.10 2.98
N SER A 61 -16.23 -5.63 1.77
CA SER A 61 -17.38 -5.96 0.94
C SER A 61 -16.98 -6.16 -0.53
N LEU A 62 -17.61 -7.12 -1.18
CA LEU A 62 -17.44 -7.40 -2.60
C LEU A 62 -18.78 -7.18 -3.30
N ALA A 63 -18.84 -6.23 -4.20
CA ALA A 63 -20.03 -5.93 -4.98
C ALA A 63 -19.64 -5.46 -6.39
N GLN A 64 -20.37 -5.90 -7.39
CA GLN A 64 -20.21 -5.45 -8.78
C GLN A 64 -18.75 -5.50 -9.30
N GLY A 65 -17.99 -6.54 -8.92
CA GLY A 65 -16.59 -6.68 -9.33
C GLY A 65 -15.61 -5.72 -8.63
N VAL A 66 -16.01 -5.08 -7.53
CA VAL A 66 -15.18 -4.20 -6.72
C VAL A 66 -15.10 -4.72 -5.29
N LEU A 67 -13.89 -4.92 -4.80
CA LEU A 67 -13.59 -5.22 -3.40
C LEU A 67 -13.34 -3.90 -2.66
N ALA A 68 -14.26 -3.52 -1.79
CA ALA A 68 -14.08 -2.37 -0.91
C ALA A 68 -13.52 -2.82 0.45
N VAL A 69 -12.46 -2.16 0.90
CA VAL A 69 -11.76 -2.45 2.16
C VAL A 69 -11.68 -1.18 2.99
N GLY A 70 -12.28 -1.19 4.18
CA GLY A 70 -12.23 -0.07 5.12
C GLY A 70 -10.80 0.25 5.55
N ALA A 71 -10.49 1.54 5.72
CA ALA A 71 -9.13 2.02 6.01
C ALA A 71 -8.55 1.48 7.33
N ALA A 72 -9.40 1.21 8.34
CA ALA A 72 -8.98 0.65 9.62
C ALA A 72 -8.89 -0.88 9.63
N THR A 73 -9.16 -1.57 8.50
CA THR A 73 -9.00 -3.02 8.37
C THR A 73 -7.52 -3.39 8.56
N ARG A 74 -7.27 -4.34 9.45
CA ARG A 74 -5.90 -4.77 9.80
C ARG A 74 -5.29 -5.61 8.69
N HIS A 75 -3.96 -5.57 8.58
CA HIS A 75 -3.24 -6.40 7.60
C HIS A 75 -3.56 -7.90 7.78
N ALA A 76 -3.69 -8.36 9.03
CA ALA A 76 -4.05 -9.75 9.32
C ALA A 76 -5.45 -10.12 8.78
N GLU A 77 -6.42 -9.20 8.86
CA GLU A 77 -7.78 -9.41 8.34
C GLU A 77 -7.75 -9.47 6.80
N VAL A 78 -7.06 -8.55 6.14
CA VAL A 78 -6.91 -8.56 4.68
C VAL A 78 -6.27 -9.88 4.22
N ALA A 79 -5.19 -10.33 4.90
CA ALA A 79 -4.46 -11.54 4.56
C ALA A 79 -5.29 -12.82 4.77
N SER A 80 -6.17 -12.86 5.79
CA SER A 80 -6.90 -14.07 6.18
C SER A 80 -8.33 -14.15 5.64
N SER A 81 -8.88 -13.03 5.17
CA SER A 81 -10.27 -12.97 4.68
C SER A 81 -10.48 -13.88 3.46
N PRO A 82 -11.46 -14.80 3.51
CA PRO A 82 -11.85 -15.59 2.34
C PRO A 82 -12.26 -14.71 1.17
N VAL A 83 -13.02 -13.64 1.43
CA VAL A 83 -13.50 -12.71 0.39
C VAL A 83 -12.31 -12.07 -0.36
N VAL A 84 -11.26 -11.67 0.35
CA VAL A 84 -10.05 -11.10 -0.28
C VAL A 84 -9.27 -12.17 -1.04
N ARG A 85 -9.12 -13.36 -0.46
CA ARG A 85 -8.38 -14.47 -1.09
C ARG A 85 -9.02 -14.95 -2.38
N ASP A 86 -10.35 -15.00 -2.40
CA ASP A 86 -11.11 -15.45 -3.55
C ASP A 86 -11.16 -14.37 -4.65
N ALA A 87 -11.35 -13.09 -4.26
CA ALA A 87 -11.47 -12.00 -5.22
C ALA A 87 -10.12 -11.51 -5.75
N ILE A 88 -9.12 -11.32 -4.87
CA ILE A 88 -7.81 -10.75 -5.21
C ILE A 88 -6.70 -11.49 -4.44
N PRO A 89 -6.33 -12.71 -4.86
CA PRO A 89 -5.31 -13.53 -4.17
C PRO A 89 -3.98 -12.80 -3.97
N GLY A 90 -3.57 -11.99 -4.95
CA GLY A 90 -2.35 -11.17 -4.87
C GLY A 90 -2.38 -10.15 -3.72
N LEU A 91 -3.53 -9.55 -3.43
CA LEU A 91 -3.69 -8.61 -2.30
C LEU A 91 -3.60 -9.35 -0.95
N ALA A 92 -4.23 -10.51 -0.83
CA ALA A 92 -4.16 -11.33 0.39
C ALA A 92 -2.72 -11.79 0.65
N ALA A 93 -2.04 -12.28 -0.39
CA ALA A 93 -0.63 -12.71 -0.31
C ALA A 93 0.28 -11.55 0.10
N LEU A 94 0.13 -10.38 -0.52
CA LEU A 94 0.84 -9.15 -0.17
C LEU A 94 0.66 -8.81 1.31
N ALA A 95 -0.57 -8.76 1.79
CA ALA A 95 -0.89 -8.42 3.18
C ALA A 95 -0.24 -9.41 4.16
N GLY A 96 -0.18 -10.70 3.81
CA GLY A 96 0.48 -11.75 4.58
C GLY A 96 2.01 -11.60 4.69
N LEU A 97 2.64 -10.90 3.73
CA LEU A 97 4.08 -10.64 3.69
C LEU A 97 4.50 -9.37 4.44
N ILE A 98 3.56 -8.56 4.94
CA ILE A 98 3.87 -7.34 5.69
C ILE A 98 4.48 -7.72 7.05
N ALA A 99 5.68 -7.21 7.32
CA ALA A 99 6.35 -7.27 8.63
C ALA A 99 6.22 -8.64 9.35
N ASP A 100 5.83 -8.63 10.61
CA ASP A 100 5.59 -9.79 11.47
C ASP A 100 4.12 -9.88 11.92
N PRO A 101 3.68 -10.96 12.58
CA PRO A 101 2.30 -11.11 13.03
C PRO A 101 1.83 -10.02 14.00
N GLN A 102 2.71 -9.49 14.85
CA GLN A 102 2.38 -8.43 15.81
C GLN A 102 2.02 -7.14 15.06
N VAL A 103 2.84 -6.77 14.07
CA VAL A 103 2.57 -5.62 13.20
C VAL A 103 1.27 -5.85 12.42
N ARG A 104 1.08 -7.03 11.81
CA ARG A 104 -0.14 -7.31 11.02
C ARG A 104 -1.43 -7.26 11.84
N ASN A 105 -1.37 -7.62 13.12
CA ASN A 105 -2.53 -7.55 14.02
C ASN A 105 -2.88 -6.12 14.50
N ARG A 106 -2.03 -5.13 14.19
CA ARG A 106 -2.23 -3.73 14.59
C ARG A 106 -2.27 -2.79 13.39
N GLY A 107 -1.31 -2.90 12.48
CA GLY A 107 -1.22 -2.08 11.29
C GLY A 107 -2.44 -2.22 10.38
N THR A 108 -2.84 -1.14 9.73
CA THR A 108 -4.05 -1.04 8.92
C THR A 108 -3.75 -0.68 7.47
N LEU A 109 -4.62 -1.07 6.56
CA LEU A 109 -4.53 -0.74 5.14
C LEU A 109 -4.39 0.78 4.93
N GLY A 110 -5.36 1.54 5.42
CA GLY A 110 -5.38 3.00 5.26
C GLY A 110 -4.19 3.69 5.91
N GLY A 111 -3.73 3.22 7.09
CA GLY A 111 -2.55 3.76 7.75
C GLY A 111 -1.27 3.57 6.93
N SER A 112 -1.11 2.41 6.30
CA SER A 112 0.04 2.14 5.41
C SER A 112 0.00 3.00 4.14
N VAL A 113 -1.18 3.12 3.50
CA VAL A 113 -1.37 3.88 2.27
C VAL A 113 -1.22 5.39 2.52
N ALA A 114 -1.77 5.91 3.63
CA ALA A 114 -1.63 7.32 4.01
C ALA A 114 -0.18 7.70 4.36
N ASN A 115 0.58 6.78 4.95
CA ASN A 115 1.99 7.03 5.29
C ASN A 115 2.91 7.05 4.06
N ASN A 116 2.56 6.35 3.01
CA ASN A 116 3.31 6.23 1.76
C ASN A 116 4.83 6.06 1.97
N ASP A 117 5.21 5.10 2.84
CA ASP A 117 6.61 4.71 2.96
C ASP A 117 7.07 4.08 1.63
N PRO A 118 8.19 4.51 1.04
CA PRO A 118 8.70 3.95 -0.21
C PRO A 118 8.85 2.42 -0.21
N ALA A 119 9.09 1.83 0.97
CA ALA A 119 9.27 0.39 1.14
C ALA A 119 7.99 -0.34 1.60
N ALA A 120 6.85 0.35 1.70
CA ALA A 120 5.58 -0.27 2.05
C ALA A 120 5.03 -1.12 0.90
N ASP A 121 4.34 -2.21 1.24
CA ASP A 121 3.81 -3.17 0.26
C ASP A 121 2.52 -2.68 -0.41
N TYR A 122 1.54 -2.16 0.36
CA TYR A 122 0.22 -1.79 -0.16
C TYR A 122 0.21 -0.77 -1.30
N PRO A 123 1.11 0.24 -1.36
CA PRO A 123 1.12 1.14 -2.51
C PRO A 123 1.23 0.42 -3.86
N ALA A 124 1.98 -0.71 -3.92
CA ALA A 124 2.09 -1.51 -5.13
C ALA A 124 0.74 -2.16 -5.51
N ALA A 125 -0.03 -2.66 -4.54
CA ALA A 125 -1.36 -3.21 -4.84
C ALA A 125 -2.36 -2.13 -5.23
N VAL A 126 -2.35 -0.97 -4.54
CA VAL A 126 -3.22 0.16 -4.86
C VAL A 126 -2.99 0.64 -6.29
N LEU A 127 -1.72 0.82 -6.67
CA LEU A 127 -1.34 1.27 -8.01
C LEU A 127 -1.55 0.18 -9.07
N GLY A 128 -1.14 -1.07 -8.77
CA GLY A 128 -1.23 -2.20 -9.70
C GLY A 128 -2.67 -2.66 -9.99
N LEU A 129 -3.61 -2.43 -9.06
CA LEU A 129 -5.03 -2.74 -9.26
C LEU A 129 -5.85 -1.55 -9.78
N ALA A 130 -5.22 -0.42 -10.10
CA ALA A 130 -5.92 0.83 -10.45
C ALA A 130 -7.01 1.19 -9.42
N ALA A 131 -6.69 1.03 -8.13
CA ALA A 131 -7.65 1.22 -7.05
C ALA A 131 -8.09 2.68 -6.90
N THR A 132 -9.23 2.90 -6.26
CA THR A 132 -9.69 4.22 -5.86
C THR A 132 -9.55 4.37 -4.35
N VAL A 133 -8.81 5.37 -3.91
CA VAL A 133 -8.73 5.77 -2.51
C VAL A 133 -9.93 6.65 -2.18
N VAL A 134 -10.80 6.16 -1.30
CA VAL A 134 -11.98 6.88 -0.83
C VAL A 134 -11.61 7.62 0.44
N THR A 135 -11.74 8.94 0.43
CA THR A 135 -11.44 9.79 1.58
C THR A 135 -12.70 10.38 2.20
N SER A 136 -12.54 11.06 3.31
CA SER A 136 -13.64 11.82 3.95
C SER A 136 -14.15 12.99 3.10
N ARG A 137 -13.49 13.33 1.99
CA ARG A 137 -13.85 14.48 1.15
C ARG A 137 -14.07 14.13 -0.31
N ARG A 138 -13.39 13.11 -0.85
CA ARG A 138 -13.35 12.81 -2.29
C ARG A 138 -12.87 11.41 -2.58
N ARG A 139 -12.89 11.07 -3.85
CA ARG A 139 -12.36 9.83 -4.40
C ARG A 139 -11.14 10.17 -5.26
N ILE A 140 -10.02 9.47 -5.06
CA ILE A 140 -8.75 9.74 -5.74
C ILE A 140 -8.28 8.46 -6.41
N GLY A 141 -8.00 8.51 -7.70
CA GLY A 141 -7.43 7.38 -8.44
C GLY A 141 -5.99 7.05 -7.95
N ALA A 142 -5.62 5.79 -8.02
CA ALA A 142 -4.31 5.34 -7.57
C ALA A 142 -3.14 6.04 -8.29
N ASP A 143 -3.31 6.34 -9.59
CA ASP A 143 -2.28 7.00 -10.40
C ASP A 143 -2.05 8.49 -9.98
N GLU A 144 -2.98 9.08 -9.23
CA GLU A 144 -2.92 10.47 -8.75
C GLU A 144 -2.65 10.57 -7.24
N PHE A 145 -2.63 9.43 -6.53
CA PHE A 145 -2.61 9.45 -5.07
C PHE A 145 -1.21 9.56 -4.47
N PHE A 146 -0.22 8.86 -5.03
CA PHE A 146 1.15 8.79 -4.51
C PHE A 146 2.03 9.84 -5.19
N LEU A 147 2.44 10.89 -4.46
CA LEU A 147 3.15 12.03 -5.04
C LEU A 147 4.67 11.96 -4.85
N GLY A 148 5.14 11.31 -3.78
CA GLY A 148 6.55 11.22 -3.47
C GLY A 148 6.81 10.46 -2.18
N MET A 149 8.04 10.50 -1.69
CA MET A 149 8.43 9.84 -0.44
C MET A 149 7.66 10.45 0.75
N PHE A 150 6.85 9.63 1.42
CA PHE A 150 5.95 10.04 2.52
C PHE A 150 4.97 11.16 2.13
N GLU A 151 4.69 11.33 0.84
CA GLU A 151 3.80 12.35 0.32
C GLU A 151 2.67 11.73 -0.49
N THR A 152 1.43 12.15 -0.19
CA THR A 152 0.20 11.71 -0.88
C THR A 152 -0.67 12.91 -1.22
N ALA A 153 -1.68 12.69 -2.05
CA ALA A 153 -2.67 13.71 -2.41
C ALA A 153 -3.65 14.09 -1.28
N LEU A 154 -3.49 13.53 -0.08
CA LEU A 154 -4.33 13.88 1.08
C LEU A 154 -4.12 15.33 1.50
N ALA A 155 -5.20 16.08 1.63
CA ALA A 155 -5.18 17.41 2.20
C ALA A 155 -5.05 17.35 3.74
N PRO A 156 -4.61 18.44 4.41
CA PRO A 156 -4.60 18.52 5.87
C PRO A 156 -5.98 18.18 6.47
N GLY A 157 -6.00 17.28 7.45
CA GLY A 157 -7.24 16.80 8.09
C GLY A 157 -8.13 15.89 7.23
N GLU A 158 -7.68 15.48 6.03
CA GLU A 158 -8.37 14.50 5.21
C GLU A 158 -8.03 13.07 5.67
N ILE A 159 -9.02 12.21 5.84
CA ILE A 159 -8.87 10.82 6.31
C ILE A 159 -9.25 9.86 5.18
N ILE A 160 -8.44 8.82 4.97
CA ILE A 160 -8.85 7.67 4.14
C ILE A 160 -9.95 6.92 4.86
N VAL A 161 -11.10 6.75 4.23
CA VAL A 161 -12.24 5.98 4.74
C VAL A 161 -12.15 4.52 4.30
N GLY A 162 -11.73 4.29 3.06
CA GLY A 162 -11.54 2.96 2.50
C GLY A 162 -10.81 3.01 1.16
N ILE A 163 -10.53 1.83 0.63
CA ILE A 163 -9.93 1.67 -0.69
C ILE A 163 -10.77 0.67 -1.47
N GLU A 164 -11.11 1.03 -2.69
CA GLU A 164 -11.88 0.21 -3.61
C GLU A 164 -10.95 -0.35 -4.68
N PHE A 165 -10.87 -1.66 -4.72
CA PHE A 165 -10.04 -2.41 -5.65
C PHE A 165 -10.93 -3.06 -6.72
N PRO A 166 -10.84 -2.67 -7.99
CA PRO A 166 -11.39 -3.45 -9.08
C PRO A 166 -10.82 -4.88 -9.03
N VAL A 167 -11.68 -5.89 -9.10
CA VAL A 167 -11.23 -7.29 -9.10
C VAL A 167 -10.54 -7.58 -10.44
N PRO A 168 -9.25 -7.92 -10.46
CA PRO A 168 -8.55 -8.24 -11.69
C PRO A 168 -8.93 -9.65 -12.17
N ARG A 169 -8.60 -9.98 -13.41
CA ARG A 169 -8.67 -11.37 -13.89
C ARG A 169 -7.71 -12.26 -13.13
N ARG A 170 -6.48 -11.79 -12.93
CA ARG A 170 -5.42 -12.46 -12.18
C ARG A 170 -4.51 -11.43 -11.53
N SER A 171 -3.91 -11.77 -10.41
CA SER A 171 -2.92 -10.92 -9.77
C SER A 171 -1.95 -11.72 -8.91
N ALA A 172 -0.73 -11.22 -8.79
CA ALA A 172 0.25 -11.76 -7.85
C ALA A 172 1.20 -10.67 -7.34
N TYR A 173 1.83 -10.96 -6.21
CA TYR A 173 2.85 -10.11 -5.61
C TYR A 173 4.10 -10.92 -5.27
N ALA A 174 5.26 -10.41 -5.65
CA ALA A 174 6.55 -10.94 -5.25
C ALA A 174 7.39 -9.87 -4.57
N LYS A 175 8.12 -10.27 -3.51
CA LYS A 175 8.87 -9.34 -2.65
C LYS A 175 10.23 -9.92 -2.29
N TYR A 176 11.26 -9.07 -2.34
CA TYR A 176 12.51 -9.31 -1.65
C TYR A 176 12.51 -8.53 -0.33
N ARG A 177 12.38 -9.29 0.75
CA ARG A 177 12.17 -8.76 2.10
C ARG A 177 13.51 -8.39 2.75
N HIS A 178 13.59 -7.19 3.32
CA HIS A 178 14.69 -6.82 4.21
C HIS A 178 14.65 -7.66 5.49
N LYS A 179 15.74 -8.36 5.80
CA LYS A 179 15.77 -9.39 6.86
C LYS A 179 15.42 -8.84 8.25
N ALA A 180 15.88 -7.65 8.59
CA ALA A 180 15.70 -7.07 9.93
C ALA A 180 14.33 -6.38 10.09
N THR A 181 13.83 -5.66 9.06
CA THR A 181 12.65 -4.81 9.18
C THR A 181 11.39 -5.42 8.59
N GLY A 182 11.53 -6.38 7.69
CA GLY A 182 10.41 -6.95 6.96
C GLY A 182 9.87 -6.07 5.82
N TYR A 183 10.40 -4.86 5.62
CA TYR A 183 10.05 -3.98 4.50
C TYR A 183 10.54 -4.54 3.16
N ALA A 184 9.98 -4.03 2.06
CA ALA A 184 10.44 -4.40 0.73
C ALA A 184 11.74 -3.67 0.39
N VAL A 185 12.82 -4.41 0.12
CA VAL A 185 13.97 -3.86 -0.61
C VAL A 185 13.56 -3.61 -2.06
N ALA A 186 12.77 -4.52 -2.62
CA ALA A 186 11.97 -4.36 -3.82
C ALA A 186 10.74 -5.27 -3.73
N GLY A 187 9.64 -4.86 -4.34
CA GLY A 187 8.41 -5.64 -4.47
C GLY A 187 7.71 -5.31 -5.79
N VAL A 188 7.13 -6.31 -6.43
CA VAL A 188 6.43 -6.16 -7.71
C VAL A 188 5.05 -6.77 -7.61
N PHE A 189 4.04 -5.96 -7.90
CA PHE A 189 2.66 -6.40 -8.04
C PHE A 189 2.27 -6.42 -9.52
N ILE A 190 1.79 -7.55 -10.00
CA ILE A 190 1.26 -7.69 -11.36
C ILE A 190 -0.23 -7.98 -11.28
N ALA A 191 -1.01 -7.28 -12.07
CA ALA A 191 -2.43 -7.54 -12.27
C ALA A 191 -2.78 -7.56 -13.76
N GLU A 192 -3.60 -8.52 -14.16
CA GLU A 192 -4.31 -8.52 -15.44
C GLU A 192 -5.69 -7.93 -15.23
N THR A 193 -5.87 -6.70 -15.65
CA THR A 193 -7.14 -5.95 -15.57
C THR A 193 -7.90 -6.03 -16.88
N GLU A 194 -9.11 -5.49 -16.91
CA GLU A 194 -9.87 -5.36 -18.18
C GLU A 194 -9.17 -4.44 -19.18
N ALA A 195 -8.43 -3.45 -18.70
CA ALA A 195 -7.67 -2.49 -19.53
C ALA A 195 -6.27 -3.00 -19.94
N GLY A 196 -5.87 -4.21 -19.51
CA GLY A 196 -4.56 -4.80 -19.77
C GLY A 196 -3.73 -5.02 -18.51
N PHE A 197 -2.44 -5.29 -18.69
CA PHE A 197 -1.54 -5.53 -17.56
C PHE A 197 -1.16 -4.24 -16.85
N ARG A 198 -1.04 -4.34 -15.53
CA ARG A 198 -0.42 -3.32 -14.69
C ARG A 198 0.69 -3.95 -13.85
N VAL A 199 1.85 -3.31 -13.87
CA VAL A 199 3.05 -3.73 -13.13
C VAL A 199 3.47 -2.59 -12.22
N ALA A 200 3.26 -2.73 -10.92
CA ALA A 200 3.60 -1.72 -9.93
C ALA A 200 4.78 -2.17 -9.06
N VAL A 201 5.75 -1.28 -8.89
CA VAL A 201 7.00 -1.51 -8.18
C VAL A 201 7.05 -0.68 -6.92
N THR A 202 7.34 -1.31 -5.78
CA THR A 202 7.60 -0.66 -4.49
C THR A 202 8.99 -1.01 -3.98
N GLY A 203 9.53 -0.24 -3.05
CA GLY A 203 10.83 -0.46 -2.42
C GLY A 203 12.02 -0.01 -3.27
N ALA A 204 11.94 -0.08 -4.58
CA ALA A 204 13.06 0.21 -5.46
C ALA A 204 13.31 1.70 -5.70
N GLY A 205 12.26 2.52 -5.68
CA GLY A 205 12.35 3.97 -5.91
C GLY A 205 11.91 4.79 -4.68
N PRO A 206 11.98 6.11 -4.75
CA PRO A 206 11.55 7.01 -3.66
C PRO A 206 10.04 7.00 -3.44
N CYS A 207 9.28 6.46 -4.38
CA CYS A 207 7.84 6.26 -4.30
C CYS A 207 7.48 5.00 -5.11
N VAL A 208 6.29 4.46 -4.90
CA VAL A 208 5.72 3.44 -5.77
C VAL A 208 5.57 3.97 -7.18
N PHE A 209 5.84 3.15 -8.19
CA PHE A 209 5.71 3.54 -9.60
C PHE A 209 5.21 2.38 -10.47
N ARG A 210 4.65 2.71 -11.64
CA ARG A 210 4.32 1.72 -12.68
C ARG A 210 5.51 1.49 -13.59
N TRP A 211 5.78 0.23 -13.89
CA TRP A 211 6.79 -0.15 -14.88
C TRP A 211 6.09 -0.41 -16.21
N GLN A 212 5.87 0.67 -16.97
CA GLN A 212 5.07 0.65 -18.21
C GLN A 212 5.67 -0.20 -19.30
N GLU A 213 7.01 -0.27 -19.40
CA GLU A 213 7.71 -1.12 -20.36
C GLU A 213 7.42 -2.61 -20.10
N ALA A 214 7.37 -3.02 -18.84
CA ALA A 214 6.97 -4.38 -18.47
C ALA A 214 5.50 -4.66 -18.77
N GLU A 215 4.60 -3.70 -18.59
CA GLU A 215 3.18 -3.82 -18.96
C GLU A 215 3.03 -4.06 -20.47
N GLN A 216 3.75 -3.30 -21.29
CA GLN A 216 3.78 -3.46 -22.74
C GLN A 216 4.40 -4.80 -23.17
N ALA A 217 5.49 -5.21 -22.54
CA ALA A 217 6.15 -6.48 -22.80
C ALA A 217 5.21 -7.66 -22.51
N LEU A 218 4.53 -7.64 -21.36
CA LEU A 218 3.55 -8.67 -21.01
C LEU A 218 2.40 -8.76 -22.01
N ALA A 219 1.92 -7.63 -22.50
CA ALA A 219 0.86 -7.59 -23.50
C ALA A 219 1.31 -8.12 -24.88
N ALA A 220 2.58 -7.92 -25.25
CA ALA A 220 3.12 -8.30 -26.54
C ALA A 220 3.58 -9.75 -26.61
N GLY A 221 4.22 -10.30 -25.57
CA GLY A 221 4.87 -11.61 -25.63
C GLY A 221 4.98 -12.33 -24.29
N GLY A 222 4.26 -11.87 -23.27
CA GLY A 222 4.24 -12.54 -21.96
C GLY A 222 5.62 -12.61 -21.29
N ALA A 223 5.92 -13.76 -20.71
CA ALA A 223 7.16 -13.97 -19.94
C ALA A 223 8.45 -13.71 -20.72
N ALA A 224 8.53 -14.15 -21.96
CA ALA A 224 9.76 -14.00 -22.76
C ALA A 224 10.07 -12.52 -23.02
N ALA A 225 9.07 -11.73 -23.38
CA ALA A 225 9.25 -10.29 -23.59
C ALA A 225 9.57 -9.55 -22.28
N LEU A 226 9.02 -10.01 -21.16
CA LEU A 226 9.33 -9.45 -19.83
C LEU A 226 10.81 -9.70 -19.45
N ASP A 227 11.36 -10.87 -19.75
CA ASP A 227 12.75 -11.21 -19.44
C ASP A 227 13.75 -10.32 -20.20
N ASP A 228 13.39 -9.87 -21.39
CA ASP A 228 14.20 -8.98 -22.23
C ASP A 228 14.02 -7.49 -21.86
N THR A 229 13.07 -7.16 -20.96
CA THR A 229 12.76 -5.77 -20.59
C THR A 229 13.71 -5.30 -19.50
N ALA A 230 14.46 -4.22 -19.74
CA ALA A 230 15.30 -3.57 -18.77
C ALA A 230 14.50 -2.55 -17.93
N LEU A 231 14.82 -2.46 -16.64
CA LEU A 231 14.39 -1.35 -15.82
C LEU A 231 15.55 -0.35 -15.71
N GLU A 232 15.29 0.91 -16.02
CA GLU A 232 16.27 1.99 -15.88
C GLU A 232 16.67 2.17 -14.41
N GLU A 233 17.98 2.38 -14.18
CA GLU A 233 18.51 2.62 -12.82
C GLU A 233 18.26 4.05 -12.34
N THR A 234 18.03 4.97 -13.26
CA THR A 234 17.79 6.38 -12.97
C THR A 234 16.55 6.55 -12.10
N GLY A 235 16.71 7.23 -10.96
CA GLY A 235 15.62 7.46 -10.00
C GLY A 235 15.37 6.32 -9.03
N LEU A 236 16.09 5.19 -9.13
CA LEU A 236 16.04 4.15 -8.10
C LEU A 236 16.89 4.53 -6.87
N ASN A 237 16.50 3.97 -5.73
CA ASN A 237 17.20 4.18 -4.47
C ASN A 237 18.59 3.52 -4.50
N ASP A 238 19.59 4.25 -3.99
CA ASP A 238 20.95 3.74 -3.76
C ASP A 238 21.30 3.94 -2.29
N ASP A 239 21.29 2.87 -1.51
CA ASP A 239 21.49 2.91 -0.06
C ASP A 239 22.15 1.62 0.47
N ARG A 240 22.25 1.50 1.80
CA ARG A 240 22.85 0.33 2.46
C ARG A 240 22.13 -0.99 2.17
N SER A 241 20.86 -0.96 1.72
CA SER A 241 20.07 -2.15 1.43
C SER A 241 20.29 -2.66 -0.01
N GLY A 242 20.88 -1.83 -0.86
CA GLY A 242 21.24 -2.17 -2.25
C GLY A 242 21.42 -0.95 -3.13
N SER A 243 22.33 -1.08 -4.09
CA SER A 243 22.53 -0.07 -5.15
C SER A 243 21.34 -0.01 -6.11
N ALA A 244 21.24 1.07 -6.89
CA ALA A 244 20.24 1.22 -7.94
C ALA A 244 20.28 0.05 -8.93
N ALA A 245 21.48 -0.34 -9.41
CA ALA A 245 21.66 -1.51 -10.26
C ALA A 245 21.18 -2.83 -9.63
N TYR A 246 21.46 -3.03 -8.35
CA TYR A 246 20.98 -4.21 -7.63
C TYR A 246 19.45 -4.21 -7.51
N ARG A 247 18.83 -3.07 -7.24
CA ARG A 247 17.36 -2.93 -7.16
C ARG A 247 16.70 -3.14 -8.52
N ALA A 248 17.27 -2.60 -9.60
CA ALA A 248 16.81 -2.84 -10.97
C ALA A 248 16.80 -4.34 -11.30
N ASN A 249 17.89 -5.04 -11.00
CA ASN A 249 17.96 -6.49 -11.18
C ASN A 249 16.96 -7.25 -10.31
N LEU A 250 16.78 -6.85 -9.03
CA LEU A 250 15.79 -7.46 -8.16
C LEU A 250 14.37 -7.29 -8.71
N VAL A 251 14.01 -6.11 -9.19
CA VAL A 251 12.69 -5.84 -9.78
C VAL A 251 12.42 -6.78 -10.95
N ARG A 252 13.39 -6.97 -11.86
CA ARG A 252 13.27 -7.90 -13.00
C ARG A 252 13.00 -9.33 -12.51
N VAL A 253 13.80 -9.82 -11.56
CA VAL A 253 13.63 -11.17 -10.99
C VAL A 253 12.28 -11.31 -10.29
N LEU A 254 11.84 -10.29 -9.57
CA LEU A 254 10.56 -10.31 -8.86
C LEU A 254 9.37 -10.21 -9.82
N ALA A 255 9.47 -9.43 -10.88
CA ALA A 255 8.46 -9.37 -11.93
C ALA A 255 8.27 -10.76 -12.58
N ARG A 256 9.36 -11.47 -12.90
CA ARG A 256 9.27 -12.84 -13.42
C ARG A 256 8.58 -13.78 -12.41
N ARG A 257 8.94 -13.71 -11.13
CA ARG A 257 8.32 -14.55 -10.08
C ARG A 257 6.83 -14.23 -9.89
N ALA A 258 6.47 -12.94 -9.94
CA ALA A 258 5.08 -12.52 -9.87
C ALA A 258 4.30 -13.01 -11.10
N TRP A 259 4.88 -12.91 -12.30
CA TRP A 259 4.28 -13.43 -13.52
C TRP A 259 4.05 -14.95 -13.46
N ASP A 260 5.07 -15.72 -13.06
CA ASP A 260 4.94 -17.17 -12.88
C ASP A 260 3.84 -17.54 -11.88
N ALA A 261 3.60 -16.69 -10.88
CA ALA A 261 2.49 -16.90 -9.93
C ALA A 261 1.13 -16.53 -10.54
N VAL A 262 1.06 -15.49 -11.38
CA VAL A 262 -0.14 -15.11 -12.14
C VAL A 262 -0.54 -16.25 -13.10
N GLU A 263 0.42 -16.86 -13.80
CA GLU A 263 0.13 -17.97 -14.74
C GLU A 263 -0.36 -19.23 -14.03
N ARG A 264 0.15 -19.53 -12.82
CA ARG A 264 -0.31 -20.69 -12.04
C ARG A 264 -1.70 -20.51 -11.43
N ALA A 265 -2.19 -19.28 -11.33
CA ALA A 265 -3.49 -18.97 -10.74
C ALA A 265 -4.64 -18.96 -11.77
N GLY A 266 -4.35 -19.04 -13.05
CA GLY A 266 -5.30 -19.15 -14.16
C GLY A 266 -5.39 -20.57 -14.65
#